data_48d49385b7e2bc1c667b13e98ed33252
#
_entry.id   48d49385b7e2bc1c667b13e98ed33252
#
_cell.length_a   1.000
_cell.length_b   1.000
_cell.length_c   1.000
_cell.angle_alpha   90.00
_cell.angle_beta   90.00
_cell.angle_gamma   90.00
#
_symmetry.space_group_name_H-M   'P 1'
#
loop_
_entity.id
_entity.type
_entity.pdbx_description
1 polymer ?
#
loop_
_entity_poly.entity_id
_entity_poly.type
_entity_poly.pdbx_seq_one_letter_code
_entity_poly.pdbx_strand_id
1 'polypeptide(L)'
;MMCSIEELGSNREMFPDAPENGLYIFDEDAPVGENAVAYLGLDDSVVEYEITSNRVDCFSVLGIAREAAATFHKEFVPPVVTETGNNEDVNDYIKVSVKDDKLCSRYTARVVKNIRIAPSPEWMQCRLRAQGIRPINNIVDITNYVMEEYGQPMHAYDLDMIANHEIHVRRAGKDEKFVTLDGQERQMDENVLMICDGKKAVGIAGSWVEKTP
;
A
#
# COMPACT_ATOMS: atom_id res chain seq x y z
N MET A 1 15.04 -23.45 21.49
CA MET A 1 16.27 -23.29 20.68
C MET A 1 16.48 -21.82 20.49
N MET A 2 17.70 -21.32 20.56
CA MET A 2 18.00 -19.90 20.35
C MET A 2 18.34 -19.71 18.86
N CYS A 3 17.55 -18.87 18.14
CA CYS A 3 17.66 -18.71 16.70
C CYS A 3 17.71 -17.23 16.31
N SER A 4 18.36 -16.92 15.21
CA SER A 4 18.21 -15.64 14.52
C SER A 4 16.90 -15.60 13.74
N ILE A 5 16.53 -14.43 13.21
CA ILE A 5 15.31 -14.30 12.37
C ILE A 5 15.46 -15.09 11.05
N GLU A 6 16.66 -15.21 10.51
CA GLU A 6 16.95 -15.98 9.31
C GLU A 6 16.77 -17.49 9.55
N GLU A 7 17.19 -17.98 10.72
CA GLU A 7 16.98 -19.39 11.10
C GLU A 7 15.50 -19.71 11.38
N LEU A 8 14.69 -18.71 11.69
CA LEU A 8 13.23 -18.83 11.82
C LEU A 8 12.50 -18.77 10.47
N GLY A 9 13.24 -18.54 9.36
CA GLY A 9 12.70 -18.57 8.00
C GLY A 9 12.24 -17.18 7.47
N SER A 10 12.72 -16.09 8.07
CA SER A 10 12.44 -14.73 7.60
C SER A 10 13.72 -13.92 7.45
N ASN A 11 13.66 -12.61 7.45
CA ASN A 11 14.79 -11.71 7.29
C ASN A 11 14.54 -10.34 7.95
N ARG A 12 15.60 -9.54 8.06
CA ARG A 12 15.55 -8.19 8.67
C ARG A 12 14.75 -7.17 7.86
N GLU A 13 14.52 -7.41 6.59
CA GLU A 13 13.65 -6.53 5.80
C GLU A 13 12.20 -6.62 6.30
N MET A 14 11.74 -7.84 6.62
CA MET A 14 10.41 -8.09 7.17
C MET A 14 10.31 -7.84 8.68
N PHE A 15 11.43 -7.96 9.40
CA PHE A 15 11.55 -7.77 10.84
C PHE A 15 12.70 -6.79 11.14
N PRO A 16 12.49 -5.47 10.97
CA PRO A 16 13.57 -4.48 11.08
C PRO A 16 14.22 -4.40 12.45
N ASP A 17 13.50 -4.79 13.50
CA ASP A 17 14.00 -4.80 14.89
C ASP A 17 14.89 -6.01 15.19
N ALA A 18 14.99 -6.97 14.26
CA ALA A 18 15.86 -8.11 14.41
C ALA A 18 17.35 -7.68 14.36
N PRO A 19 18.21 -8.19 15.27
CA PRO A 19 19.63 -7.87 15.26
C PRO A 19 20.32 -8.38 14.00
N GLU A 20 21.34 -7.67 13.53
CA GLU A 20 22.09 -8.03 12.31
C GLU A 20 22.83 -9.38 12.44
N ASN A 21 23.39 -9.61 13.61
CA ASN A 21 24.07 -10.86 13.95
C ASN A 21 23.72 -11.23 15.38
N GLY A 22 22.75 -12.11 15.55
CA GLY A 22 22.39 -12.50 16.91
C GLY A 22 21.03 -13.20 16.99
N LEU A 23 20.63 -13.46 18.21
CA LEU A 23 19.36 -14.12 18.50
C LEU A 23 18.21 -13.13 18.34
N TYR A 24 17.10 -13.61 17.78
CA TYR A 24 15.87 -12.84 17.77
C TYR A 24 15.32 -12.71 19.19
N ILE A 25 15.02 -11.50 19.61
CA ILE A 25 14.49 -11.19 20.94
C ILE A 25 13.00 -10.90 20.77
N PHE A 26 12.18 -11.75 21.38
CA PHE A 26 10.73 -11.56 21.42
C PHE A 26 10.35 -10.50 22.46
N ASP A 27 9.11 -10.01 22.35
CA ASP A 27 8.52 -9.11 23.33
C ASP A 27 8.43 -9.79 24.71
N GLU A 28 8.42 -8.98 25.77
CA GLU A 28 8.43 -9.48 27.17
C GLU A 28 7.23 -10.36 27.53
N ASP A 29 6.11 -10.19 26.82
CA ASP A 29 4.86 -10.95 27.02
C ASP A 29 4.75 -12.18 26.11
N ALA A 30 5.77 -12.46 25.29
CA ALA A 30 5.78 -13.64 24.42
C ALA A 30 5.68 -14.95 25.25
N PRO A 31 4.77 -15.87 24.88
CA PRO A 31 4.53 -17.08 25.65
C PRO A 31 5.72 -18.05 25.60
N VAL A 32 6.31 -18.33 26.74
CA VAL A 32 7.47 -19.23 26.84
C VAL A 32 7.08 -20.68 26.58
N GLY A 33 7.80 -21.32 25.67
CA GLY A 33 7.60 -22.74 25.33
C GLY A 33 6.67 -22.96 24.12
N GLU A 34 6.13 -21.92 23.54
CA GLU A 34 5.34 -22.02 22.30
C GLU A 34 6.22 -22.06 21.04
N ASN A 35 5.61 -22.39 19.92
CA ASN A 35 6.29 -22.44 18.63
C ASN A 35 6.56 -21.02 18.12
N ALA A 36 7.83 -20.63 18.06
CA ALA A 36 8.26 -19.31 17.63
C ALA A 36 7.84 -18.97 16.18
N VAL A 37 7.84 -19.95 15.28
CA VAL A 37 7.44 -19.76 13.87
C VAL A 37 5.95 -19.41 13.79
N ALA A 38 5.11 -20.12 14.54
CA ALA A 38 3.68 -19.84 14.62
C ALA A 38 3.39 -18.49 15.30
N TYR A 39 4.12 -18.19 16.39
CA TYR A 39 3.99 -16.90 17.09
C TYR A 39 4.30 -15.70 16.18
N LEU A 40 5.28 -15.84 15.31
CA LEU A 40 5.64 -14.81 14.32
C LEU A 40 4.74 -14.82 13.07
N GLY A 41 3.78 -15.72 12.97
CA GLY A 41 2.90 -15.85 11.79
C GLY A 41 3.64 -16.33 10.54
N LEU A 42 4.72 -17.12 10.70
CA LEU A 42 5.54 -17.64 9.61
C LEU A 42 5.19 -19.08 9.19
N ASP A 43 4.16 -19.66 9.80
CA ASP A 43 3.66 -21.02 9.51
C ASP A 43 2.58 -21.05 8.43
N ASP A 44 2.45 -19.98 7.66
CA ASP A 44 1.50 -19.87 6.55
C ASP A 44 2.03 -20.52 5.27
N SER A 45 1.12 -20.76 4.32
CA SER A 45 1.42 -21.30 3.00
C SER A 45 1.32 -20.20 1.96
N VAL A 46 2.44 -19.88 1.34
CA VAL A 46 2.52 -18.87 0.27
C VAL A 46 2.54 -19.58 -1.08
N VAL A 47 1.66 -19.18 -1.99
CA VAL A 47 1.62 -19.68 -3.36
C VAL A 47 2.08 -18.58 -4.31
N GLU A 48 3.15 -18.83 -5.02
CA GLU A 48 3.67 -17.93 -6.03
C GLU A 48 3.00 -18.20 -7.38
N TYR A 49 2.48 -17.16 -8.01
CA TYR A 49 1.85 -17.23 -9.33
C TYR A 49 2.67 -16.47 -10.36
N GLU A 50 2.99 -17.12 -11.46
CA GLU A 50 3.51 -16.45 -12.66
C GLU A 50 2.34 -15.99 -13.53
N ILE A 51 2.03 -14.70 -13.47
CA ILE A 51 0.89 -14.10 -14.17
C ILE A 51 1.38 -13.45 -15.46
N THR A 52 0.80 -13.87 -16.59
CA THR A 52 1.14 -13.32 -17.90
C THR A 52 0.59 -11.90 -18.09
N SER A 53 1.26 -11.08 -18.90
CA SER A 53 0.96 -9.67 -19.10
C SER A 53 -0.44 -9.37 -19.65
N ASN A 54 -1.12 -10.37 -20.24
CA ASN A 54 -2.50 -10.24 -20.73
C ASN A 54 -3.55 -10.52 -19.65
N ARG A 55 -3.14 -10.87 -18.42
CA ARG A 55 -4.03 -11.20 -17.30
C ARG A 55 -3.81 -10.27 -16.11
N VAL A 56 -3.79 -8.96 -16.40
CA VAL A 56 -3.66 -7.91 -15.37
C VAL A 56 -4.78 -7.93 -14.32
N ASP A 57 -5.93 -8.51 -14.65
CA ASP A 57 -7.03 -8.76 -13.74
C ASP A 57 -6.68 -9.71 -12.59
N CYS A 58 -5.64 -10.52 -12.76
CA CYS A 58 -5.15 -11.48 -11.76
C CYS A 58 -4.04 -10.90 -10.85
N PHE A 59 -3.63 -9.64 -11.03
CA PHE A 59 -2.66 -8.97 -10.14
C PHE A 59 -3.31 -8.48 -8.83
N SER A 60 -4.22 -9.29 -8.27
CA SER A 60 -4.81 -9.05 -6.95
C SER A 60 -5.38 -10.34 -6.37
N VAL A 61 -5.52 -10.40 -5.06
CA VAL A 61 -6.12 -11.57 -4.37
C VAL A 61 -7.53 -11.83 -4.89
N LEU A 62 -8.35 -10.80 -5.08
CA LEU A 62 -9.71 -10.96 -5.63
C LEU A 62 -9.71 -11.38 -7.09
N GLY A 63 -8.74 -10.93 -7.87
CA GLY A 63 -8.58 -11.36 -9.26
C GLY A 63 -8.25 -12.86 -9.36
N ILE A 64 -7.27 -13.31 -8.58
CA ILE A 64 -6.92 -14.75 -8.47
C ILE A 64 -8.10 -15.56 -7.91
N ALA A 65 -8.79 -15.07 -6.88
CA ALA A 65 -9.96 -15.77 -6.33
C ALA A 65 -11.08 -15.95 -7.35
N ARG A 66 -11.33 -14.94 -8.19
CA ARG A 66 -12.31 -15.02 -9.29
C ARG A 66 -11.90 -16.05 -10.34
N GLU A 67 -10.63 -16.07 -10.72
CA GLU A 67 -10.09 -17.05 -11.67
C GLU A 67 -10.14 -18.46 -11.11
N ALA A 68 -9.76 -18.65 -9.86
CA ALA A 68 -9.85 -19.93 -9.17
C ALA A 68 -11.30 -20.42 -9.07
N ALA A 69 -12.23 -19.54 -8.75
CA ALA A 69 -13.66 -19.88 -8.68
C ALA A 69 -14.17 -20.36 -10.05
N ALA A 70 -13.80 -19.68 -11.13
CA ALA A 70 -14.16 -20.10 -12.49
C ALA A 70 -13.52 -21.45 -12.86
N THR A 71 -12.23 -21.63 -12.59
CA THR A 71 -11.48 -22.86 -12.91
C THR A 71 -12.01 -24.07 -12.15
N PHE A 72 -12.33 -23.91 -10.89
CA PHE A 72 -12.79 -25.01 -10.02
C PHE A 72 -14.32 -25.13 -9.95
N HIS A 73 -15.04 -24.35 -10.76
CA HIS A 73 -16.51 -24.31 -10.77
C HIS A 73 -17.12 -24.07 -9.38
N LYS A 74 -16.53 -23.11 -8.65
CA LYS A 74 -16.99 -22.67 -7.33
C LYS A 74 -17.63 -21.30 -7.43
N GLU A 75 -18.48 -20.97 -6.45
CA GLU A 75 -19.03 -19.63 -6.33
C GLU A 75 -17.93 -18.63 -5.92
N PHE A 76 -17.88 -17.48 -6.60
CA PHE A 76 -17.03 -16.36 -6.20
C PHE A 76 -17.78 -15.49 -5.21
N VAL A 77 -17.28 -15.40 -3.98
CA VAL A 77 -17.88 -14.60 -2.90
C VAL A 77 -16.90 -13.46 -2.52
N PRO A 78 -17.06 -12.26 -3.10
CA PRO A 78 -16.23 -11.13 -2.75
C PRO A 78 -16.55 -10.62 -1.33
N PRO A 79 -15.61 -9.94 -0.65
CA PRO A 79 -15.88 -9.31 0.63
C PRO A 79 -16.96 -8.24 0.52
N VAL A 80 -17.82 -8.16 1.53
CA VAL A 80 -18.87 -7.14 1.60
C VAL A 80 -18.30 -5.88 2.24
N VAL A 81 -18.33 -4.78 1.50
CA VAL A 81 -17.94 -3.46 2.02
C VAL A 81 -19.15 -2.81 2.67
N THR A 82 -19.07 -2.53 3.97
CA THR A 82 -20.17 -1.97 4.78
C THR A 82 -19.95 -0.51 5.17
N GLU A 83 -18.83 0.09 4.78
CA GLU A 83 -18.49 1.46 5.14
C GLU A 83 -19.39 2.47 4.42
N THR A 84 -20.10 3.29 5.17
CA THR A 84 -21.05 4.28 4.63
C THR A 84 -20.57 5.74 4.77
N GLY A 85 -19.46 5.98 5.47
CA GLY A 85 -18.99 7.33 5.80
C GLY A 85 -19.89 8.02 6.84
N ASN A 86 -19.67 9.31 7.00
CA ASN A 86 -20.51 10.18 7.83
C ASN A 86 -21.36 11.14 6.94
N ASN A 87 -22.07 12.08 7.56
CA ASN A 87 -22.95 13.02 6.87
C ASN A 87 -22.24 14.32 6.43
N GLU A 88 -20.91 14.41 6.54
CA GLU A 88 -20.15 15.58 6.13
C GLU A 88 -19.89 15.55 4.60
N ASP A 89 -19.90 16.69 3.95
CA ASP A 89 -19.57 16.79 2.54
C ASP A 89 -18.03 16.81 2.36
N VAL A 90 -17.49 15.85 1.63
CA VAL A 90 -16.05 15.79 1.33
C VAL A 90 -15.56 17.03 0.57
N ASN A 91 -16.43 17.70 -0.19
CA ASN A 91 -16.08 18.91 -0.94
C ASN A 91 -15.76 20.12 -0.03
N ASP A 92 -16.16 20.07 1.23
CA ASP A 92 -15.76 21.07 2.24
C ASP A 92 -14.29 20.92 2.67
N TYR A 93 -13.69 19.77 2.40
CA TYR A 93 -12.32 19.41 2.83
C TYR A 93 -11.31 19.38 1.69
N ILE A 94 -11.68 18.85 0.54
CA ILE A 94 -10.76 18.69 -0.58
C ILE A 94 -11.51 18.80 -1.92
N LYS A 95 -10.84 19.41 -2.89
CA LYS A 95 -11.32 19.46 -4.27
C LYS A 95 -10.42 18.64 -5.17
N VAL A 96 -11.03 17.83 -6.03
CA VAL A 96 -10.31 16.98 -6.99
C VAL A 96 -10.67 17.38 -8.40
N SER A 97 -9.66 17.53 -9.26
CA SER A 97 -9.86 17.79 -10.69
C SER A 97 -8.91 16.94 -11.55
N VAL A 98 -9.45 16.42 -12.65
CA VAL A 98 -8.67 15.72 -13.67
C VAL A 98 -8.60 16.63 -14.89
N LYS A 99 -7.39 16.95 -15.36
CA LYS A 99 -7.14 17.82 -16.53
C LYS A 99 -6.92 17.03 -17.82
N ASP A 100 -6.52 15.78 -17.73
CA ASP A 100 -6.33 14.88 -18.87
C ASP A 100 -7.17 13.60 -18.67
N ASP A 101 -8.36 13.61 -19.23
CA ASP A 101 -9.33 12.51 -19.14
C ASP A 101 -8.95 11.29 -19.99
N LYS A 102 -8.00 11.44 -20.92
CA LYS A 102 -7.50 10.34 -21.75
C LYS A 102 -6.52 9.46 -20.97
N LEU A 103 -5.65 10.07 -20.15
CA LEU A 103 -4.68 9.35 -19.34
C LEU A 103 -5.24 8.95 -17.97
N CYS A 104 -6.18 9.72 -17.44
CA CYS A 104 -6.85 9.43 -16.18
C CYS A 104 -8.35 9.66 -16.32
N SER A 105 -9.10 8.63 -16.60
CA SER A 105 -10.56 8.71 -16.75
C SER A 105 -11.29 8.98 -15.43
N ARG A 106 -10.67 8.66 -14.30
CA ARG A 106 -11.24 8.85 -12.95
C ARG A 106 -10.15 8.93 -11.89
N TYR A 107 -10.28 9.90 -11.00
CA TYR A 107 -9.50 9.99 -9.76
C TYR A 107 -10.44 10.26 -8.59
N THR A 108 -10.31 9.50 -7.52
CA THR A 108 -11.17 9.63 -6.33
C THR A 108 -10.32 9.89 -5.11
N ALA A 109 -10.85 10.68 -4.18
CA ALA A 109 -10.26 10.91 -2.89
C ALA A 109 -11.30 10.69 -1.78
N ARG A 110 -10.83 10.28 -0.60
CA ARG A 110 -11.62 10.16 0.61
C ARG A 110 -10.87 10.84 1.74
N VAL A 111 -11.57 11.55 2.58
CA VAL A 111 -10.99 12.16 3.79
C VAL A 111 -11.32 11.27 4.98
N VAL A 112 -10.29 10.96 5.77
CA VAL A 112 -10.41 10.21 7.03
C VAL A 112 -9.90 11.10 8.14
N LYS A 113 -10.67 11.22 9.23
CA LYS A 113 -10.37 12.13 10.34
C LYS A 113 -9.99 11.37 11.60
N ASN A 114 -9.35 12.06 12.55
CA ASN A 114 -8.97 11.51 13.85
C ASN A 114 -8.03 10.30 13.76
N ILE A 115 -7.12 10.33 12.78
CA ILE A 115 -6.13 9.28 12.58
C ILE A 115 -5.08 9.35 13.68
N ARG A 116 -4.71 8.17 14.20
CA ARG A 116 -3.52 7.99 15.02
C ARG A 116 -2.60 7.00 14.31
N ILE A 117 -1.40 7.44 13.96
CA ILE A 117 -0.37 6.56 13.40
C ILE A 117 0.07 5.58 14.49
N ALA A 118 0.02 4.30 14.15
CA ALA A 118 0.38 3.18 15.03
C ALA A 118 0.80 1.97 14.17
N PRO A 119 1.44 0.95 14.75
CA PRO A 119 1.62 -0.32 14.07
C PRO A 119 0.26 -0.89 13.61
N SER A 120 0.27 -1.57 12.49
CA SER A 120 -0.92 -2.27 11.99
C SER A 120 -1.27 -3.45 12.88
N PRO A 121 -2.53 -3.90 12.91
CA PRO A 121 -2.90 -5.15 13.56
C PRO A 121 -2.06 -6.31 13.02
N GLU A 122 -1.70 -7.24 13.88
CA GLU A 122 -0.80 -8.35 13.55
C GLU A 122 -1.29 -9.18 12.35
N TRP A 123 -2.59 -9.47 12.28
CA TRP A 123 -3.15 -10.21 11.15
C TRP A 123 -2.88 -9.55 9.79
N MET A 124 -2.86 -8.19 9.74
CA MET A 124 -2.55 -7.43 8.53
C MET A 124 -1.06 -7.49 8.24
N GLN A 125 -0.22 -7.34 9.25
CA GLN A 125 1.22 -7.44 9.12
C GLN A 125 1.63 -8.84 8.59
N CYS A 126 1.08 -9.91 9.15
CA CYS A 126 1.35 -11.28 8.68
C CYS A 126 0.98 -11.47 7.21
N ARG A 127 -0.20 -10.99 6.79
CA ARG A 127 -0.63 -11.08 5.38
C ARG A 127 0.25 -10.28 4.44
N LEU A 128 0.68 -9.08 4.82
CA LEU A 128 1.61 -8.29 4.02
C LEU A 128 2.98 -8.96 3.93
N ARG A 129 3.53 -9.45 5.04
CA ARG A 129 4.79 -10.20 5.06
C ARG A 129 4.72 -11.44 4.16
N ALA A 130 3.62 -12.19 4.20
CA ALA A 130 3.42 -13.35 3.33
C ALA A 130 3.46 -13.01 1.84
N GLN A 131 3.14 -11.76 1.46
CA GLN A 131 3.25 -11.25 0.09
C GLN A 131 4.58 -10.53 -0.19
N GLY A 132 5.52 -10.55 0.74
CA GLY A 132 6.81 -9.89 0.59
C GLY A 132 6.78 -8.39 0.83
N ILE A 133 5.72 -7.85 1.41
CA ILE A 133 5.58 -6.42 1.72
C ILE A 133 5.91 -6.19 3.19
N ARG A 134 6.90 -5.33 3.43
CA ARG A 134 7.28 -4.93 4.80
C ARG A 134 6.22 -4.02 5.42
N PRO A 135 5.63 -4.37 6.58
CA PRO A 135 4.77 -3.47 7.32
C PRO A 135 5.53 -2.23 7.82
N ILE A 136 4.89 -1.07 7.78
CA ILE A 136 5.48 0.22 8.18
C ILE A 136 4.63 0.88 9.28
N ASN A 137 3.37 1.18 8.97
CA ASN A 137 2.39 1.72 9.90
C ASN A 137 0.98 1.49 9.34
N ASN A 138 -0.02 1.64 10.18
CA ASN A 138 -1.41 1.35 9.83
C ASN A 138 -1.92 2.06 8.56
N ILE A 139 -1.46 3.28 8.25
CA ILE A 139 -1.94 4.00 7.07
C ILE A 139 -1.30 3.45 5.80
N VAL A 140 0.01 3.31 5.79
CA VAL A 140 0.76 2.75 4.64
C VAL A 140 0.33 1.30 4.40
N ASP A 141 0.20 0.52 5.46
CA ASP A 141 -0.15 -0.89 5.37
C ASP A 141 -1.59 -1.09 4.86
N ILE A 142 -2.54 -0.24 5.25
CA ILE A 142 -3.89 -0.26 4.68
C ILE A 142 -3.85 0.01 3.17
N THR A 143 -3.08 0.99 2.70
CA THR A 143 -2.99 1.26 1.26
C THR A 143 -2.37 0.10 0.50
N ASN A 144 -1.32 -0.52 1.05
CA ASN A 144 -0.72 -1.72 0.47
C ASN A 144 -1.69 -2.91 0.51
N TYR A 145 -2.36 -3.13 1.63
CA TYR A 145 -3.32 -4.23 1.77
C TYR A 145 -4.47 -4.12 0.74
N VAL A 146 -5.04 -2.92 0.56
CA VAL A 146 -6.09 -2.70 -0.43
C VAL A 146 -5.57 -2.88 -1.85
N MET A 147 -4.35 -2.45 -2.14
CA MET A 147 -3.71 -2.67 -3.44
C MET A 147 -3.56 -4.17 -3.73
N GLU A 148 -3.08 -4.96 -2.79
CA GLU A 148 -2.93 -6.41 -2.95
C GLU A 148 -4.29 -7.12 -3.05
N GLU A 149 -5.27 -6.70 -2.26
CA GLU A 149 -6.58 -7.35 -2.26
C GLU A 149 -7.39 -7.03 -3.52
N TYR A 150 -7.43 -5.75 -3.94
CA TYR A 150 -8.30 -5.26 -5.03
C TYR A 150 -7.55 -4.93 -6.32
N GLY A 151 -6.23 -4.86 -6.31
CA GLY A 151 -5.43 -4.45 -7.48
C GLY A 151 -5.45 -2.94 -7.73
N GLN A 152 -5.89 -2.13 -6.75
CA GLN A 152 -5.99 -0.69 -6.89
C GLN A 152 -4.92 0.01 -6.06
N PRO A 153 -3.87 0.58 -6.69
CA PRO A 153 -2.89 1.40 -5.99
C PRO A 153 -3.55 2.61 -5.32
N MET A 154 -3.13 2.88 -4.09
CA MET A 154 -3.61 3.99 -3.29
C MET A 154 -2.44 4.76 -2.69
N HIS A 155 -2.66 6.02 -2.35
CA HIS A 155 -1.74 6.80 -1.56
C HIS A 155 -2.50 7.62 -0.50
N ALA A 156 -1.88 7.79 0.66
CA ALA A 156 -2.41 8.62 1.74
C ALA A 156 -1.58 9.90 1.86
N TYR A 157 -2.25 11.03 1.88
CA TYR A 157 -1.65 12.35 2.09
C TYR A 157 -2.16 12.95 3.40
N ASP A 158 -1.29 13.65 4.10
CA ASP A 158 -1.72 14.53 5.17
C ASP A 158 -2.46 15.73 4.56
N LEU A 159 -3.74 15.89 4.90
CA LEU A 159 -4.59 16.92 4.33
C LEU A 159 -4.07 18.34 4.61
N ASP A 160 -3.47 18.55 5.78
CA ASP A 160 -2.91 19.85 6.16
C ASP A 160 -1.66 20.22 5.33
N MET A 161 -1.01 19.20 4.73
CA MET A 161 0.14 19.39 3.83
C MET A 161 -0.25 19.58 2.36
N ILE A 162 -1.53 19.35 2.00
CA ILE A 162 -2.04 19.57 0.64
C ILE A 162 -2.39 21.04 0.46
N ALA A 163 -1.61 21.73 -0.37
CA ALA A 163 -1.78 23.15 -0.61
C ALA A 163 -3.17 23.45 -1.21
N ASN A 164 -3.85 24.46 -0.66
CA ASN A 164 -5.21 24.88 -1.00
C ASN A 164 -6.28 23.80 -0.83
N HIS A 165 -5.94 22.64 -0.24
CA HIS A 165 -6.82 21.47 -0.18
C HIS A 165 -7.35 21.06 -1.57
N GLU A 166 -6.46 21.03 -2.55
CA GLU A 166 -6.78 20.71 -3.94
C GLU A 166 -5.87 19.60 -4.48
N ILE A 167 -6.43 18.67 -5.21
CA ILE A 167 -5.70 17.68 -5.99
C ILE A 167 -6.02 17.88 -7.47
N HIS A 168 -4.97 18.04 -8.26
CA HIS A 168 -5.05 18.18 -9.71
C HIS A 168 -4.27 17.06 -10.38
N VAL A 169 -4.96 16.24 -11.18
CA VAL A 169 -4.30 15.25 -12.02
C VAL A 169 -4.09 15.85 -13.41
N ARG A 170 -2.82 16.05 -13.78
CA ARG A 170 -2.43 16.73 -15.02
C ARG A 170 -1.18 16.11 -15.63
N ARG A 171 -0.89 16.41 -16.87
CA ARG A 171 0.44 16.14 -17.43
C ARG A 171 1.50 17.01 -16.79
N ALA A 172 2.73 16.50 -16.73
CA ALA A 172 3.88 17.31 -16.37
C ALA A 172 4.09 18.43 -17.37
N GLY A 173 4.67 19.53 -16.91
CA GLY A 173 5.20 20.55 -17.78
C GLY A 173 6.49 20.09 -18.48
N LYS A 174 6.86 20.77 -19.54
CA LYS A 174 8.13 20.51 -20.21
C LYS A 174 9.28 20.76 -19.23
N ASP A 175 10.14 19.76 -19.08
CA ASP A 175 11.32 19.80 -18.19
C ASP A 175 10.99 20.04 -16.71
N GLU A 176 9.77 19.69 -16.27
CA GLU A 176 9.35 19.80 -14.88
C GLU A 176 10.19 18.87 -14.00
N LYS A 177 10.76 19.41 -12.94
CA LYS A 177 11.56 18.64 -11.99
C LYS A 177 10.73 18.13 -10.85
N PHE A 178 10.99 16.88 -10.46
CA PHE A 178 10.31 16.21 -9.37
C PHE A 178 11.31 15.38 -8.55
N VAL A 179 11.26 15.49 -7.21
CA VAL A 179 12.11 14.71 -6.32
C VAL A 179 11.30 13.54 -5.76
N THR A 180 11.71 12.34 -6.11
CA THR A 180 11.06 11.09 -5.67
C THR A 180 11.44 10.73 -4.22
N LEU A 181 10.68 9.79 -3.59
CA LEU A 181 10.91 9.35 -2.21
C LEU A 181 12.33 8.83 -1.95
N ASP A 182 12.99 8.30 -2.97
CA ASP A 182 14.39 7.88 -2.92
C ASP A 182 15.40 9.05 -2.92
N GLY A 183 14.90 10.29 -2.97
CA GLY A 183 15.68 11.52 -2.97
C GLY A 183 16.33 11.87 -4.30
N GLN A 184 15.97 11.19 -5.39
CA GLN A 184 16.49 11.49 -6.72
C GLN A 184 15.67 12.57 -7.41
N GLU A 185 16.35 13.59 -7.97
CA GLU A 185 15.72 14.56 -8.85
C GLU A 185 15.53 13.93 -10.24
N ARG A 186 14.31 13.93 -10.73
CA ARG A 186 13.95 13.42 -12.04
C ARG A 186 13.35 14.54 -12.88
N GLN A 187 13.71 14.55 -14.16
CA GLN A 187 13.16 15.48 -15.13
C GLN A 187 11.99 14.81 -15.85
N MET A 188 10.81 15.45 -15.79
CA MET A 188 9.58 14.94 -16.39
C MET A 188 9.39 15.54 -17.79
N ASP A 189 8.73 14.80 -18.65
CA ASP A 189 8.24 15.27 -19.94
C ASP A 189 6.69 15.32 -19.97
N GLU A 190 6.13 15.90 -21.01
CA GLU A 190 4.70 16.10 -21.18
C GLU A 190 3.88 14.78 -21.32
N ASN A 191 4.53 13.62 -21.40
CA ASN A 191 3.87 12.32 -21.44
C ASN A 191 3.64 11.75 -20.03
N VAL A 192 4.27 12.33 -19.00
CA VAL A 192 4.15 11.87 -17.62
C VAL A 192 2.90 12.46 -16.98
N LEU A 193 2.07 11.62 -16.40
CA LEU A 193 0.90 12.06 -15.62
C LEU A 193 1.32 12.32 -14.17
N MET A 194 0.99 13.50 -13.68
CA MET A 194 1.34 13.96 -12.34
C MET A 194 0.11 14.12 -11.47
N ILE A 195 0.25 13.80 -10.20
CA ILE A 195 -0.67 14.19 -9.14
C ILE A 195 -0.10 15.44 -8.48
N CYS A 196 -0.86 16.51 -8.45
CA CYS A 196 -0.43 17.81 -7.96
C CYS A 196 -1.38 18.29 -6.87
N ASP A 197 -0.85 19.06 -5.93
CA ASP A 197 -1.68 19.89 -5.05
C ASP A 197 -1.93 21.29 -5.67
N GLY A 198 -2.45 22.22 -4.90
CA GLY A 198 -2.70 23.59 -5.36
C GLY A 198 -1.45 24.42 -5.70
N LYS A 199 -0.24 23.89 -5.53
CA LYS A 199 1.03 24.60 -5.78
C LYS A 199 2.05 23.80 -6.59
N LYS A 200 2.20 22.50 -6.32
CA LYS A 200 3.28 21.67 -6.87
C LYS A 200 2.82 20.24 -7.18
N ALA A 201 3.65 19.51 -7.89
CA ALA A 201 3.49 18.07 -8.02
C ALA A 201 3.81 17.37 -6.69
N VAL A 202 2.96 16.41 -6.31
CA VAL A 202 3.11 15.59 -5.09
C VAL A 202 3.25 14.11 -5.40
N GLY A 203 3.11 13.72 -6.66
CA GLY A 203 3.31 12.34 -7.09
C GLY A 203 3.33 12.17 -8.59
N ILE A 204 3.98 11.09 -9.03
CA ILE A 204 3.89 10.58 -10.40
C ILE A 204 2.81 9.51 -10.39
N ALA A 205 1.80 9.67 -11.23
CA ALA A 205 0.68 8.75 -11.26
C ALA A 205 1.12 7.33 -11.65
N GLY A 206 0.73 6.35 -10.83
CA GLY A 206 1.05 4.94 -11.06
C GLY A 206 2.49 4.54 -10.73
N SER A 207 3.31 5.42 -10.11
CA SER A 207 4.72 5.13 -9.86
C SER A 207 5.23 5.64 -8.51
N TRP A 208 5.48 6.95 -8.36
CA TRP A 208 6.23 7.49 -7.23
C TRP A 208 5.55 8.70 -6.60
N VAL A 209 5.75 8.85 -5.30
CA VAL A 209 5.31 10.02 -4.53
C VAL A 209 6.50 10.91 -4.19
N GLU A 210 6.24 12.20 -3.92
CA GLU A 210 7.25 13.14 -3.50
C GLU A 210 7.80 12.76 -2.12
N LYS A 211 9.10 12.97 -1.93
CA LYS A 211 9.69 12.99 -0.60
C LYS A 211 9.21 14.25 0.11
N THR A 212 8.23 14.10 0.99
CA THR A 212 7.85 15.17 1.93
C THR A 212 8.99 15.39 2.92
N PRO A 213 9.33 16.64 3.24
CA PRO A 213 10.36 16.96 4.22
C PRO A 213 9.99 16.50 5.63
#